data_b23c4d43c371b853f6d824e3ae449767
#
_entry.id   b23c4d43c371b853f6d824e3ae449767
#
_cell.length_a   1.000
_cell.length_b   1.000
_cell.length_c   1.000
_cell.angle_alpha   90.00
_cell.angle_beta   90.00
_cell.angle_gamma   90.00
#
_symmetry.space_group_name_H-M   'P 1'
#
loop_
_entity.id
_entity.type
_entity.pdbx_description
1 polymer ?
#
loop_
_entity_poly.entity_id
_entity_poly.type
_entity_poly.pdbx_seq_one_letter_code
_entity_poly.pdbx_strand_id
1 'polypeptide(L)'
;CSSDLYCPNVSLDRFNSEGSVLMDNNLLDEIFNQLDNIKFKGIFSPHMYGEPLLDPRIVNIVERIKKLGAKSKIVTNGDYLTINLLKQLLEAGLKILYISKHSPKLSSVAMNSIEFLQNKTNLNLEFQVLDFYTDFNSDRTMVGNRGGNLDIETKKKPPIMCPYVLYPVIDVNGTIVLCCQDFNSDYQLGNISERHISEIWDDPMNVSIRRNIFLGKFDLSLCKNCLMD
;
A
#
# COMPACT_ATOMS: atom_id res chain seq x y z
N CYS A 1 -0.68 16.34 -4.82
CA CYS A 1 -1.41 15.16 -4.33
C CYS A 1 -2.68 15.60 -3.61
N SER A 2 -3.84 15.01 -3.92
CA SER A 2 -5.11 15.38 -3.26
C SER A 2 -5.17 15.03 -1.76
N SER A 3 -4.15 14.34 -1.24
CA SER A 3 -4.02 13.92 0.17
C SER A 3 -3.02 14.72 0.99
N ASP A 4 -2.67 15.93 0.55
CA ASP A 4 -1.59 16.74 1.16
C ASP A 4 -1.80 17.04 2.66
N LEU A 5 -3.04 17.03 3.13
CA LEU A 5 -3.38 17.29 4.53
C LEU A 5 -2.99 16.15 5.49
N TYR A 6 -2.84 14.91 5.01
CA TYR A 6 -2.55 13.74 5.84
C TYR A 6 -1.65 12.71 5.13
N CYS A 7 -0.88 13.15 4.15
CA CYS A 7 0.11 12.33 3.47
C CYS A 7 1.52 12.70 3.96
N PRO A 8 2.26 11.79 4.60
CA PRO A 8 3.62 12.07 5.08
C PRO A 8 4.60 12.40 3.97
N ASN A 9 4.31 12.04 2.72
CA ASN A 9 5.19 12.36 1.60
C ASN A 9 5.41 13.87 1.43
N VAL A 10 4.45 14.69 1.84
CA VAL A 10 4.58 16.16 1.82
C VAL A 10 5.56 16.65 2.89
N SER A 11 5.42 16.14 4.12
CA SER A 11 6.30 16.52 5.25
C SER A 11 7.73 15.98 5.09
N LEU A 12 7.90 14.87 4.39
CA LEU A 12 9.19 14.22 4.14
C LEU A 12 9.88 14.69 2.84
N ASP A 13 9.30 15.69 2.16
CA ASP A 13 9.83 16.28 0.91
C ASP A 13 10.17 15.26 -0.20
N ARG A 14 9.51 14.10 -0.18
CA ARG A 14 9.76 13.02 -1.15
C ARG A 14 9.35 13.39 -2.59
N PHE A 15 8.55 14.45 -2.76
CA PHE A 15 8.11 14.91 -4.07
C PHE A 15 9.09 15.88 -4.74
N ASN A 16 9.94 16.57 -3.95
CA ASN A 16 10.85 17.59 -4.47
C ASN A 16 12.27 17.05 -4.76
N SER A 17 12.65 15.97 -4.12
CA SER A 17 13.94 15.32 -4.35
C SER A 17 13.83 14.29 -5.49
N GLU A 18 13.97 14.68 -6.75
CA GLU A 18 14.21 13.78 -7.89
C GLU A 18 13.02 13.14 -8.63
N GLY A 19 11.80 13.65 -8.51
CA GLY A 19 10.67 13.14 -9.31
C GLY A 19 10.11 11.80 -8.80
N SER A 20 9.25 11.17 -9.58
CA SER A 20 8.65 9.87 -9.25
C SER A 20 9.70 8.76 -9.39
N VAL A 21 10.16 8.20 -8.28
CA VAL A 21 11.09 7.06 -8.29
C VAL A 21 10.28 5.77 -8.42
N LEU A 22 10.47 5.07 -9.54
CA LEU A 22 9.94 3.73 -9.75
C LEU A 22 10.98 2.69 -9.32
N MET A 23 10.50 1.59 -8.75
CA MET A 23 11.35 0.43 -8.48
C MET A 23 12.06 -0.04 -9.76
N ASP A 24 13.35 -0.36 -9.67
CA ASP A 24 14.12 -0.90 -10.79
C ASP A 24 13.51 -2.19 -11.33
N ASN A 25 13.64 -2.43 -12.64
CA ASN A 25 13.06 -3.61 -13.28
C ASN A 25 13.69 -4.92 -12.80
N ASN A 26 15.01 -4.94 -12.57
CA ASN A 26 15.68 -6.16 -12.11
C ASN A 26 15.21 -6.50 -10.68
N LEU A 27 15.04 -5.48 -9.85
CA LEU A 27 14.52 -5.66 -8.50
C LEU A 27 13.06 -6.15 -8.50
N LEU A 28 12.23 -5.60 -9.37
CA LEU A 28 10.85 -6.06 -9.55
C LEU A 28 10.82 -7.52 -10.05
N ASP A 29 11.70 -7.88 -10.96
CA ASP A 29 11.84 -9.25 -11.47
C ASP A 29 12.28 -10.20 -10.36
N GLU A 30 13.22 -9.79 -9.52
CA GLU A 30 13.68 -10.56 -8.37
C GLU A 30 12.55 -10.80 -7.36
N ILE A 31 11.72 -9.79 -7.06
CA ILE A 31 10.53 -9.97 -6.22
C ILE A 31 9.62 -11.06 -6.79
N PHE A 32 9.30 -11.00 -8.09
CA PHE A 32 8.43 -11.98 -8.70
C PHE A 32 9.03 -13.39 -8.71
N ASN A 33 10.34 -13.52 -8.94
CA ASN A 33 11.06 -14.79 -8.89
C ASN A 33 11.00 -15.39 -7.49
N GLN A 34 11.29 -14.61 -6.45
CA GLN A 34 11.25 -15.08 -5.07
C GLN A 34 9.81 -15.44 -4.64
N LEU A 35 8.81 -14.67 -5.06
CA LEU A 35 7.41 -14.99 -4.79
C LEU A 35 6.94 -16.25 -5.51
N ASP A 36 7.43 -16.54 -6.73
CA ASP A 36 7.14 -17.80 -7.41
C ASP A 36 7.81 -18.99 -6.72
N ASN A 37 9.05 -18.82 -6.25
CA ASN A 37 9.77 -19.86 -5.51
C ASN A 37 9.01 -20.31 -4.26
N ILE A 38 8.41 -19.39 -3.51
CA ILE A 38 7.60 -19.71 -2.32
C ILE A 38 6.14 -20.04 -2.66
N LYS A 39 5.77 -20.10 -3.94
CA LYS A 39 4.39 -20.36 -4.41
C LYS A 39 3.36 -19.40 -3.78
N PHE A 40 3.69 -18.12 -3.74
CA PHE A 40 2.86 -17.10 -3.14
C PHE A 40 1.46 -17.03 -3.77
N LYS A 41 0.40 -17.07 -2.94
CA LYS A 41 -1.02 -17.03 -3.36
C LYS A 41 -1.81 -15.91 -2.66
N GLY A 42 -1.12 -15.04 -1.94
CA GLY A 42 -1.74 -13.97 -1.17
C GLY A 42 -2.24 -12.79 -2.02
N ILE A 43 -2.40 -11.65 -1.37
CA ILE A 43 -2.72 -10.38 -2.01
C ILE A 43 -1.42 -9.62 -2.25
N PHE A 44 -1.20 -9.16 -3.46
CA PHE A 44 -0.08 -8.31 -3.84
C PHE A 44 -0.59 -6.90 -4.19
N SER A 45 -0.11 -5.89 -3.46
CA SER A 45 -0.37 -4.48 -3.75
C SER A 45 0.89 -3.83 -4.35
N PRO A 46 0.92 -3.47 -5.64
CA PRO A 46 2.12 -2.95 -6.30
C PRO A 46 2.33 -1.45 -6.03
N HIS A 47 2.20 -1.05 -4.80
CA HIS A 47 2.45 0.31 -4.34
C HIS A 47 2.65 0.35 -2.82
N MET A 48 3.37 1.36 -2.35
CA MET A 48 3.54 1.65 -0.94
C MET A 48 3.07 3.09 -0.62
N TYR A 49 3.74 4.10 -1.13
CA TYR A 49 3.47 5.51 -0.82
C TYR A 49 3.15 6.39 -2.03
N GLY A 50 3.14 5.84 -3.23
CA GLY A 50 2.89 6.57 -4.46
C GLY A 50 1.51 6.25 -5.06
N GLU A 51 1.22 6.91 -6.18
CA GLU A 51 0.05 6.59 -7.00
C GLU A 51 0.41 5.45 -7.99
N PRO A 52 -0.17 4.26 -7.83
CA PRO A 52 0.22 3.09 -8.64
C PRO A 52 -0.07 3.26 -10.14
N LEU A 53 -1.05 4.09 -10.50
CA LEU A 53 -1.43 4.29 -11.91
C LEU A 53 -0.46 5.19 -12.67
N LEU A 54 0.53 5.78 -12.00
CA LEU A 54 1.65 6.49 -12.63
C LEU A 54 2.75 5.54 -13.11
N ASP A 55 2.77 4.29 -12.64
CA ASP A 55 3.72 3.31 -13.16
C ASP A 55 3.23 2.78 -14.52
N PRO A 56 3.94 3.04 -15.64
CA PRO A 56 3.52 2.58 -16.96
C PRO A 56 3.48 1.06 -17.08
N ARG A 57 4.11 0.34 -16.16
CA ARG A 57 4.15 -1.13 -16.11
C ARG A 57 2.95 -1.73 -15.37
N ILE A 58 2.04 -0.92 -14.81
CA ILE A 58 1.00 -1.40 -13.87
C ILE A 58 0.16 -2.53 -14.44
N VAL A 59 -0.19 -2.49 -15.72
CA VAL A 59 -0.96 -3.55 -16.39
C VAL A 59 -0.16 -4.85 -16.43
N ASN A 60 1.12 -4.78 -16.83
CA ASN A 60 2.03 -5.93 -16.86
C ASN A 60 2.24 -6.51 -15.45
N ILE A 61 2.38 -5.65 -14.44
CA ILE A 61 2.52 -6.08 -13.04
C ILE A 61 1.28 -6.87 -12.61
N VAL A 62 0.07 -6.40 -12.93
CA VAL A 62 -1.18 -7.12 -12.62
C VAL A 62 -1.25 -8.48 -13.33
N GLU A 63 -0.82 -8.57 -14.59
CA GLU A 63 -0.71 -9.85 -15.30
C GLU A 63 0.28 -10.82 -14.64
N ARG A 64 1.43 -10.33 -14.20
CA ARG A 64 2.42 -11.12 -13.49
C ARG A 64 1.88 -11.65 -12.16
N ILE A 65 1.16 -10.83 -11.39
CA ILE A 65 0.50 -11.25 -10.16
C ILE A 65 -0.51 -12.36 -10.44
N LYS A 66 -1.30 -12.24 -11.51
CA LYS A 66 -2.23 -13.29 -11.94
C LYS A 66 -1.52 -14.58 -12.30
N LYS A 67 -0.37 -14.52 -12.99
CA LYS A 67 0.45 -15.69 -13.34
C LYS A 67 0.98 -16.43 -12.13
N LEU A 68 1.34 -15.72 -11.05
CA LEU A 68 1.66 -16.33 -9.75
C LEU A 68 0.46 -17.07 -9.12
N GLY A 69 -0.77 -16.77 -9.56
CA GLY A 69 -2.01 -17.21 -8.93
C GLY A 69 -2.36 -16.43 -7.66
N ALA A 70 -1.75 -15.28 -7.47
CA ALA A 70 -2.05 -14.33 -6.41
C ALA A 70 -3.15 -13.35 -6.81
N LYS A 71 -3.67 -12.57 -5.86
CA LYS A 71 -4.68 -11.54 -6.09
C LYS A 71 -4.03 -10.17 -6.14
N SER A 72 -4.21 -9.44 -7.23
CA SER A 72 -3.76 -8.06 -7.33
C SER A 72 -4.73 -7.11 -6.61
N LYS A 73 -4.16 -6.16 -5.85
CA LYS A 73 -4.91 -5.08 -5.19
C LYS A 73 -4.32 -3.74 -5.59
N ILE A 74 -5.14 -2.85 -6.11
CA ILE A 74 -4.79 -1.45 -6.40
C ILE A 74 -5.61 -0.54 -5.48
N VAL A 75 -4.93 0.39 -4.81
CA VAL A 75 -5.54 1.53 -4.11
C VAL A 75 -5.04 2.79 -4.80
N THR A 76 -5.94 3.62 -5.30
CA THR A 76 -5.62 4.79 -6.13
C THR A 76 -6.52 5.97 -5.77
N ASN A 77 -6.09 7.20 -6.02
CA ASN A 77 -6.98 8.37 -5.96
C ASN A 77 -7.95 8.43 -7.16
N GLY A 78 -7.70 7.61 -8.19
CA GLY A 78 -8.54 7.50 -9.38
C GLY A 78 -8.31 8.57 -10.45
N ASP A 79 -7.44 9.54 -10.23
CA ASP A 79 -7.21 10.66 -11.16
C ASP A 79 -6.67 10.21 -12.52
N TYR A 80 -5.95 9.10 -12.53
CA TYR A 80 -5.37 8.48 -13.74
C TYR A 80 -6.15 7.24 -14.22
N LEU A 81 -7.25 6.85 -13.53
CA LEU A 81 -8.02 5.66 -13.83
C LEU A 81 -8.98 5.91 -15.01
N THR A 82 -8.45 6.07 -16.21
CA THR A 82 -9.29 6.17 -17.41
C THR A 82 -10.04 4.87 -17.65
N ILE A 83 -11.19 4.94 -18.33
CA ILE A 83 -11.98 3.73 -18.71
C ILE A 83 -11.12 2.76 -19.53
N ASN A 84 -10.23 3.26 -20.38
CA ASN A 84 -9.34 2.41 -21.17
C ASN A 84 -8.34 1.66 -20.27
N LEU A 85 -7.67 2.35 -19.35
CA LEU A 85 -6.76 1.72 -18.39
C LEU A 85 -7.49 0.73 -17.49
N LEU A 86 -8.69 1.09 -17.02
CA LEU A 86 -9.52 0.20 -16.21
C LEU A 86 -9.85 -1.11 -16.95
N LYS A 87 -10.22 -1.03 -18.24
CA LYS A 87 -10.46 -2.23 -19.06
C LYS A 87 -9.20 -3.09 -19.17
N GLN A 88 -8.05 -2.49 -19.46
CA GLN A 88 -6.76 -3.21 -19.51
C GLN A 88 -6.43 -3.90 -18.18
N LEU A 89 -6.64 -3.24 -17.06
CA LEU A 89 -6.43 -3.82 -15.72
C LEU A 89 -7.37 -4.99 -15.42
N LEU A 90 -8.64 -4.89 -15.84
CA LEU A 90 -9.62 -5.97 -15.70
C LEU A 90 -9.23 -7.19 -16.55
N GLU A 91 -8.82 -6.98 -17.80
CA GLU A 91 -8.34 -8.03 -18.72
C GLU A 91 -7.06 -8.69 -18.18
N ALA A 92 -6.14 -7.88 -17.65
CA ALA A 92 -4.93 -8.34 -16.96
C ALA A 92 -5.25 -9.17 -15.70
N GLY A 93 -6.47 -9.04 -15.16
CA GLY A 93 -6.95 -9.86 -14.05
C GLY A 93 -6.93 -9.18 -12.69
N LEU A 94 -7.06 -7.86 -12.63
CA LEU A 94 -7.23 -7.12 -11.38
C LEU A 94 -8.37 -7.72 -10.54
N LYS A 95 -8.12 -7.93 -9.24
CA LYS A 95 -9.07 -8.55 -8.31
C LYS A 95 -9.64 -7.61 -7.27
N ILE A 96 -8.87 -6.60 -6.85
CA ILE A 96 -9.28 -5.68 -5.80
C ILE A 96 -8.92 -4.27 -6.25
N LEU A 97 -9.92 -3.38 -6.29
CA LEU A 97 -9.74 -1.97 -6.63
C LEU A 97 -10.41 -1.10 -5.57
N TYR A 98 -9.61 -0.31 -4.86
CA TYR A 98 -10.13 0.70 -3.95
C TYR A 98 -9.80 2.09 -4.49
N ILE A 99 -10.82 2.95 -4.56
CA ILE A 99 -10.65 4.35 -4.94
C ILE A 99 -10.72 5.19 -3.68
N SER A 100 -9.63 5.90 -3.38
CA SER A 100 -9.50 6.76 -2.20
C SER A 100 -9.93 8.19 -2.53
N LYS A 101 -11.01 8.65 -1.92
CA LYS A 101 -11.50 10.02 -2.06
C LYS A 101 -10.83 10.90 -1.00
N HIS A 102 -9.98 11.84 -1.45
CA HIS A 102 -9.20 12.75 -0.60
C HIS A 102 -9.65 14.21 -0.69
N SER A 103 -10.68 14.50 -1.46
CA SER A 103 -11.24 15.85 -1.70
C SER A 103 -12.77 15.82 -1.66
N PRO A 104 -13.46 16.95 -1.58
CA PRO A 104 -14.92 17.00 -1.53
C PRO A 104 -15.59 16.26 -2.69
N LYS A 105 -14.92 16.26 -3.86
CA LYS A 105 -15.41 15.58 -5.07
C LYS A 105 -14.28 14.78 -5.69
N LEU A 106 -14.61 13.61 -6.19
CA LEU A 106 -13.71 12.83 -7.06
C LEU A 106 -13.51 13.56 -8.40
N SER A 107 -12.39 13.30 -9.07
CA SER A 107 -12.16 13.77 -10.43
C SER A 107 -13.21 13.20 -11.40
N SER A 108 -13.43 13.86 -12.52
CA SER A 108 -14.32 13.35 -13.58
C SER A 108 -13.84 12.01 -14.12
N VAL A 109 -12.53 11.78 -14.17
CA VAL A 109 -11.93 10.52 -14.58
C VAL A 109 -12.33 9.39 -13.64
N ALA A 110 -12.18 9.61 -12.32
CA ALA A 110 -12.57 8.64 -11.31
C ALA A 110 -14.09 8.38 -11.34
N MET A 111 -14.90 9.43 -11.44
CA MET A 111 -16.37 9.31 -11.51
C MET A 111 -16.83 8.48 -12.70
N ASN A 112 -16.29 8.74 -13.90
CA ASN A 112 -16.62 7.97 -15.10
C ASN A 112 -16.25 6.49 -14.97
N SER A 113 -15.14 6.20 -14.31
CA SER A 113 -14.70 4.81 -14.07
C SER A 113 -15.56 4.10 -13.04
N ILE A 114 -16.01 4.81 -11.99
CA ILE A 114 -16.97 4.28 -11.02
C ILE A 114 -18.31 3.97 -11.69
N GLU A 115 -18.84 4.89 -12.47
CA GLU A 115 -20.08 4.68 -13.23
C GLU A 115 -19.97 3.49 -14.18
N PHE A 116 -18.84 3.36 -14.88
CA PHE A 116 -18.58 2.20 -15.72
C PHE A 116 -18.62 0.89 -14.93
N LEU A 117 -18.02 0.83 -13.74
CA LEU A 117 -18.02 -0.35 -12.87
C LEU A 117 -19.42 -0.67 -12.34
N GLN A 118 -20.18 0.34 -11.92
CA GLN A 118 -21.55 0.17 -11.39
C GLN A 118 -22.53 -0.35 -12.45
N ASN A 119 -22.32 0.02 -13.72
CA ASN A 119 -23.13 -0.45 -14.85
C ASN A 119 -22.72 -1.83 -15.37
N LYS A 120 -21.68 -2.47 -14.80
CA LYS A 120 -21.23 -3.81 -15.17
C LYS A 120 -21.75 -4.85 -14.18
N THR A 121 -22.45 -5.85 -14.69
CA THR A 121 -22.84 -7.04 -13.92
C THR A 121 -21.77 -8.13 -14.05
N ASN A 122 -21.59 -8.93 -12.99
CA ASN A 122 -20.72 -10.11 -12.98
C ASN A 122 -19.22 -9.83 -13.15
N LEU A 123 -18.72 -8.67 -12.72
CA LEU A 123 -17.28 -8.46 -12.60
C LEU A 123 -16.73 -9.29 -11.43
N ASN A 124 -15.70 -10.09 -11.72
CA ASN A 124 -14.92 -10.76 -10.67
C ASN A 124 -13.89 -9.78 -10.08
N LEU A 125 -14.40 -8.68 -9.52
CA LEU A 125 -13.66 -7.57 -8.94
C LEU A 125 -14.29 -7.17 -7.61
N GLU A 126 -13.52 -7.14 -6.56
CA GLU A 126 -13.86 -6.44 -5.32
C GLU A 126 -13.60 -4.95 -5.53
N PHE A 127 -14.64 -4.12 -5.41
CA PHE A 127 -14.54 -2.68 -5.66
C PHE A 127 -15.13 -1.89 -4.50
N GLN A 128 -14.42 -0.85 -4.06
CA GLN A 128 -14.86 0.05 -2.98
C GLN A 128 -14.35 1.47 -3.20
N VAL A 129 -15.15 2.45 -2.80
CA VAL A 129 -14.73 3.85 -2.62
C VAL A 129 -14.51 4.12 -1.12
N LEU A 130 -13.31 4.57 -0.77
CA LEU A 130 -12.92 4.92 0.60
C LEU A 130 -12.97 6.44 0.75
N ASP A 131 -13.92 6.97 1.51
CA ASP A 131 -14.09 8.41 1.69
C ASP A 131 -13.21 8.94 2.85
N PHE A 132 -11.91 9.08 2.59
CA PHE A 132 -10.96 9.65 3.53
C PHE A 132 -11.19 11.13 3.80
N TYR A 133 -11.77 11.87 2.83
CA TYR A 133 -12.07 13.29 3.02
C TYR A 133 -13.12 13.51 4.12
N THR A 134 -14.22 12.77 4.04
CA THR A 134 -15.28 12.88 5.06
C THR A 134 -14.78 12.35 6.41
N ASP A 135 -14.05 11.24 6.43
CA ASP A 135 -13.46 10.71 7.67
C ASP A 135 -12.51 11.71 8.33
N PHE A 136 -11.61 12.33 7.57
CA PHE A 136 -10.67 13.32 8.11
C PHE A 136 -11.35 14.54 8.70
N ASN A 137 -12.44 14.99 8.08
CA ASN A 137 -13.19 16.17 8.52
C ASN A 137 -14.28 15.86 9.60
N SER A 138 -14.42 14.60 10.01
CA SER A 138 -15.39 14.16 11.01
C SER A 138 -14.71 13.38 12.14
N ASP A 139 -14.78 12.05 12.07
CA ASP A 139 -14.40 11.17 13.17
C ASP A 139 -12.93 10.71 13.15
N ARG A 140 -12.23 10.86 12.03
CA ARG A 140 -10.81 10.45 11.85
C ARG A 140 -10.53 9.00 12.25
N THR A 141 -11.44 8.11 11.89
CA THR A 141 -11.35 6.69 12.25
C THR A 141 -10.44 5.89 11.30
N MET A 142 -10.32 6.34 10.05
CA MET A 142 -9.47 5.71 9.03
C MET A 142 -8.10 6.37 8.93
N VAL A 143 -8.04 7.70 9.14
CA VAL A 143 -6.80 8.47 9.06
C VAL A 143 -6.11 8.48 10.42
N GLY A 144 -4.97 7.83 10.52
CA GLY A 144 -4.10 7.88 11.70
C GLY A 144 -2.96 8.87 11.53
N ASN A 145 -2.18 9.09 12.59
CA ASN A 145 -1.01 9.98 12.63
C ASN A 145 0.20 9.50 11.81
N ARG A 146 0.05 8.41 11.06
CA ARG A 146 1.08 7.85 10.17
C ARG A 146 2.41 7.53 10.89
N GLY A 147 2.30 6.84 12.04
CA GLY A 147 3.49 6.48 12.84
C GLY A 147 4.17 7.67 13.52
N GLY A 148 3.43 8.74 13.76
CA GLY A 148 3.93 9.98 14.34
C GLY A 148 4.51 10.97 13.31
N ASN A 149 4.38 10.69 12.01
CA ASN A 149 4.85 11.60 10.96
C ASN A 149 3.88 12.77 10.67
N LEU A 150 2.69 12.72 11.23
CA LEU A 150 1.69 13.77 11.12
C LEU A 150 1.28 14.23 12.52
N ASP A 151 1.29 15.56 12.73
CA ASP A 151 0.76 16.17 13.93
C ASP A 151 -0.75 16.35 13.79
N ILE A 152 -1.46 15.25 13.90
CA ILE A 152 -2.93 15.19 13.87
C ILE A 152 -3.45 14.37 15.03
N GLU A 153 -4.38 14.93 15.76
CA GLU A 153 -5.16 14.19 16.75
C GLU A 153 -6.06 13.18 16.03
N THR A 154 -5.98 11.91 16.42
CA THR A 154 -6.83 10.87 15.87
C THR A 154 -7.77 10.33 16.95
N LYS A 155 -8.99 9.98 16.58
CA LYS A 155 -9.92 9.29 17.48
C LYS A 155 -9.78 7.75 17.42
N LYS A 156 -8.75 7.29 16.73
CA LYS A 156 -8.50 5.87 16.55
C LYS A 156 -7.99 5.26 17.86
N LYS A 157 -8.78 4.39 18.45
CA LYS A 157 -8.34 3.66 19.65
C LYS A 157 -7.13 2.78 19.32
N PRO A 158 -6.14 2.70 20.22
CA PRO A 158 -5.04 1.77 20.09
C PRO A 158 -5.56 0.34 19.89
N PRO A 159 -5.07 -0.40 18.90
CA PRO A 159 -5.50 -1.78 18.71
C PRO A 159 -4.94 -2.65 19.84
N ILE A 160 -5.69 -3.69 20.23
CA ILE A 160 -5.19 -4.71 21.16
C ILE A 160 -4.04 -5.49 20.52
N MET A 161 -4.05 -5.64 19.20
CA MET A 161 -3.02 -6.27 18.40
C MET A 161 -2.85 -5.51 17.08
N CYS A 162 -1.66 -5.50 16.50
CA CYS A 162 -1.41 -4.84 15.22
C CYS A 162 -1.26 -5.86 14.08
N PRO A 163 -2.21 -5.95 13.16
CA PRO A 163 -2.12 -6.89 12.04
C PRO A 163 -1.16 -6.43 10.94
N TYR A 164 -0.75 -5.17 10.90
CA TYR A 164 0.10 -4.62 9.83
C TYR A 164 1.49 -5.26 9.77
N VAL A 165 1.98 -5.83 10.87
CA VAL A 165 3.25 -6.56 10.92
C VAL A 165 3.18 -7.98 10.32
N LEU A 166 2.00 -8.41 9.88
CA LEU A 166 1.80 -9.71 9.20
C LEU A 166 1.99 -9.63 7.69
N TYR A 167 2.21 -8.43 7.14
CA TYR A 167 2.38 -8.20 5.72
C TYR A 167 3.79 -7.67 5.45
N PRO A 168 4.59 -8.34 4.61
CA PRO A 168 5.85 -7.77 4.17
C PRO A 168 5.59 -6.51 3.35
N VAL A 169 6.28 -5.44 3.68
CA VAL A 169 6.26 -4.16 2.97
C VAL A 169 7.65 -3.93 2.41
N ILE A 170 7.76 -3.87 1.09
CA ILE A 170 9.03 -3.71 0.37
C ILE A 170 9.07 -2.31 -0.21
N ASP A 171 10.10 -1.55 0.12
CA ASP A 171 10.30 -0.21 -0.42
C ASP A 171 10.88 -0.25 -1.85
N VAL A 172 11.04 0.91 -2.46
CA VAL A 172 11.53 1.06 -3.83
C VAL A 172 12.97 0.54 -4.04
N ASN A 173 13.74 0.42 -2.97
CA ASN A 173 15.13 -0.07 -2.96
C ASN A 173 15.24 -1.56 -2.59
N GLY A 174 14.12 -2.25 -2.40
CA GLY A 174 14.07 -3.66 -2.02
C GLY A 174 14.20 -3.94 -0.53
N THR A 175 14.19 -2.90 0.31
CA THR A 175 14.23 -3.07 1.75
C THR A 175 12.86 -3.51 2.26
N ILE A 176 12.83 -4.59 3.03
CA ILE A 176 11.65 -4.98 3.79
C ILE A 176 11.62 -4.17 5.07
N VAL A 177 10.60 -3.34 5.23
CA VAL A 177 10.37 -2.53 6.43
C VAL A 177 9.33 -3.16 7.34
N LEU A 178 9.30 -2.75 8.60
CA LEU A 178 8.47 -3.36 9.64
C LEU A 178 6.97 -3.34 9.31
N CYS A 179 6.47 -2.21 8.83
CA CYS A 179 5.05 -2.04 8.46
C CYS A 179 4.85 -0.85 7.52
N CYS A 180 3.63 -0.68 7.01
CA CYS A 180 3.29 0.44 6.12
C CYS A 180 3.27 1.83 6.79
N GLN A 181 3.50 1.94 8.09
CA GLN A 181 3.64 3.22 8.80
C GLN A 181 5.12 3.62 9.02
N ASP A 182 6.05 2.75 8.67
CA ASP A 182 7.50 3.01 8.76
C ASP A 182 7.99 3.80 7.53
N PHE A 183 7.53 5.05 7.44
CA PHE A 183 7.77 5.92 6.29
C PHE A 183 9.25 6.28 6.11
N ASN A 184 10.02 6.31 7.19
CA ASN A 184 11.44 6.64 7.16
C ASN A 184 12.33 5.40 6.97
N SER A 185 11.74 4.20 6.94
CA SER A 185 12.48 2.93 6.94
C SER A 185 13.43 2.80 8.13
N ASP A 186 12.98 3.25 9.32
CA ASP A 186 13.76 3.20 10.56
C ASP A 186 13.94 1.76 11.08
N TYR A 187 13.02 0.86 10.74
CA TYR A 187 13.03 -0.54 11.16
C TYR A 187 13.11 -1.48 9.95
N GLN A 188 14.33 -1.61 9.44
CA GLN A 188 14.62 -2.47 8.29
C GLN A 188 14.80 -3.93 8.75
N LEU A 189 14.05 -4.84 8.16
CA LEU A 189 14.13 -6.27 8.45
C LEU A 189 15.18 -6.98 7.58
N GLY A 190 15.54 -6.41 6.43
CA GLY A 190 16.52 -6.90 5.47
C GLY A 190 16.24 -6.39 4.06
N ASN A 191 17.10 -6.74 3.10
CA ASN A 191 16.95 -6.35 1.71
C ASN A 191 16.88 -7.57 0.80
N ILE A 192 15.91 -7.60 -0.12
CA ILE A 192 15.66 -8.73 -1.02
C ILE A 192 16.74 -8.91 -2.10
N SER A 193 17.56 -7.89 -2.35
CA SER A 193 18.73 -8.03 -3.23
C SER A 193 19.89 -8.80 -2.56
N GLU A 194 19.88 -8.92 -1.24
CA GLU A 194 20.93 -9.55 -0.46
C GLU A 194 20.54 -10.92 0.07
N ARG A 195 19.26 -11.08 0.42
CA ARG A 195 18.73 -12.32 1.02
C ARG A 195 17.34 -12.63 0.46
N HIS A 196 17.03 -13.91 0.36
CA HIS A 196 15.71 -14.36 -0.08
C HIS A 196 14.60 -13.88 0.90
N ILE A 197 13.44 -13.49 0.36
CA ILE A 197 12.31 -12.95 1.15
C ILE A 197 11.90 -13.87 2.31
N SER A 198 11.91 -15.19 2.11
CA SER A 198 11.59 -16.16 3.17
C SER A 198 12.63 -16.16 4.29
N GLU A 199 13.93 -16.03 3.96
CA GLU A 199 14.99 -16.00 4.95
C GLU A 199 14.91 -14.73 5.82
N ILE A 200 14.56 -13.59 5.19
CA ILE A 200 14.33 -12.33 5.92
C ILE A 200 13.08 -12.45 6.79
N TRP A 201 12.01 -13.01 6.22
CA TRP A 201 10.72 -13.09 6.91
C TRP A 201 10.74 -14.06 8.09
N ASP A 202 11.43 -15.18 7.96
CA ASP A 202 11.54 -16.24 8.97
C ASP A 202 12.76 -16.07 9.89
N ASP A 203 13.54 -15.01 9.73
CA ASP A 203 14.64 -14.66 10.62
C ASP A 203 14.14 -14.58 12.08
N PRO A 204 14.76 -15.30 13.05
CA PRO A 204 14.24 -15.39 14.41
C PRO A 204 14.06 -14.03 15.10
N MET A 205 14.93 -13.05 14.82
CA MET A 205 14.80 -11.70 15.38
C MET A 205 13.58 -11.00 14.78
N ASN A 206 13.42 -11.06 13.45
CA ASN A 206 12.30 -10.46 12.74
C ASN A 206 10.96 -11.10 13.16
N VAL A 207 10.93 -12.41 13.32
CA VAL A 207 9.75 -13.14 13.83
C VAL A 207 9.43 -12.68 15.26
N SER A 208 10.43 -12.55 16.15
CA SER A 208 10.23 -12.13 17.52
C SER A 208 9.64 -10.71 17.60
N ILE A 209 10.19 -9.77 16.84
CA ILE A 209 9.70 -8.38 16.77
C ILE A 209 8.24 -8.37 16.33
N ARG A 210 7.93 -8.98 15.19
CA ARG A 210 6.58 -9.01 14.62
C ARG A 210 5.57 -9.69 15.54
N ARG A 211 5.97 -10.81 16.17
CA ARG A 211 5.14 -11.53 17.15
C ARG A 211 4.81 -10.65 18.37
N ASN A 212 5.80 -9.95 18.90
CA ASN A 212 5.58 -9.07 20.05
C ASN A 212 4.57 -7.96 19.69
N ILE A 213 4.76 -7.29 18.57
CA ILE A 213 3.84 -6.23 18.10
C ILE A 213 2.46 -6.79 17.81
N PHE A 214 2.36 -7.95 17.15
CA PHE A 214 1.09 -8.61 16.90
C PHE A 214 0.32 -8.90 18.18
N LEU A 215 1.04 -9.28 19.25
CA LEU A 215 0.46 -9.56 20.58
C LEU A 215 0.26 -8.30 21.44
N GLY A 216 0.37 -7.11 20.89
CA GLY A 216 0.09 -5.86 21.59
C GLY A 216 1.26 -5.31 22.42
N LYS A 217 2.49 -5.82 22.24
CA LYS A 217 3.70 -5.26 22.86
C LYS A 217 4.32 -4.21 21.95
N PHE A 218 3.96 -2.96 22.18
CA PHE A 218 4.32 -1.82 21.33
C PHE A 218 5.54 -1.06 21.87
N ASP A 219 6.67 -1.77 22.07
CA ASP A 219 7.87 -1.21 22.71
C ASP A 219 8.70 -0.32 21.79
N LEU A 220 8.58 -0.50 20.46
CA LEU A 220 9.32 0.29 19.48
C LEU A 220 8.81 1.73 19.42
N SER A 221 9.71 2.70 19.19
CA SER A 221 9.33 4.12 19.10
C SER A 221 8.30 4.37 18.02
N LEU A 222 8.44 3.76 16.85
CA LEU A 222 7.44 3.80 15.78
C LEU A 222 6.05 3.38 16.27
N CYS A 223 5.97 2.26 17.01
CA CYS A 223 4.70 1.75 17.53
C CYS A 223 4.11 2.68 18.58
N LYS A 224 4.94 3.18 19.49
CA LYS A 224 4.51 4.16 20.51
C LYS A 224 3.96 5.41 19.83
N ASN A 225 4.70 5.99 18.89
CA ASN A 225 4.28 7.17 18.15
C ASN A 225 2.98 6.93 17.35
N CYS A 226 2.83 5.73 16.74
CA CYS A 226 1.61 5.35 16.01
C CYS A 226 0.37 5.26 16.90
N LEU A 227 0.56 5.03 18.20
CA LEU A 227 -0.50 4.84 19.18
C LEU A 227 -0.72 6.07 20.08
N MET A 228 0.19 7.04 20.05
CA MET A 228 0.03 8.30 20.79
C MET A 228 -1.03 9.15 20.09
N ASP A 229 -2.12 9.40 20.78
CA ASP A 229 -3.10 10.45 20.51
C ASP A 229 -2.76 11.69 21.34
#